data_ccca882a49d36eb73c11a6166d31b989
#
_entry.id   ccca882a49d36eb73c11a6166d31b989
#
_cell.length_a   1.000
_cell.length_b   1.000
_cell.length_c   1.000
_cell.angle_alpha   90.00
_cell.angle_beta   90.00
_cell.angle_gamma   90.00
#
_symmetry.space_group_name_H-M   'P 1'
#
loop_
_entity.id
_entity.type
_entity.pdbx_description
1 polymer ?
#
loop_
_entity_poly.entity_id
_entity_poly.type
_entity_poly.pdbx_seq_one_letter_code
_entity_poly.pdbx_strand_id
1 'polypeptide(L)'
;KGAAHSLARLFDVAADPANRALMTFPSPKTGATVWRCYQVPKTVDDLALRRLMSARWAEETFGLMGRTPDHVAGFLAGYAAKPSVFAEHGKEFARNVLAYHEFARDHHLYLSYAIVPPQIDRSKPAHRQSDPTLYAGVVKETDAGIVLKGAQQLATGAAFCDAVFISCIHPMQPGDEAY
;
A
#
# COMPACT_ATOMS: atom_id res chain seq x y z
N LYS A 1 17.51 6.14 -13.87
CA LYS A 1 16.95 5.62 -15.14
C LYS A 1 16.58 4.12 -15.02
N GLY A 2 17.47 3.23 -14.53
CA GLY A 2 17.24 1.78 -14.50
C GLY A 2 15.96 1.37 -13.75
N ALA A 3 15.72 1.88 -12.53
CA ALA A 3 14.54 1.54 -11.75
C ALA A 3 13.21 1.95 -12.43
N ALA A 4 13.19 3.13 -13.10
CA ALA A 4 12.02 3.56 -13.85
C ALA A 4 11.74 2.64 -15.06
N HIS A 5 12.78 2.20 -15.76
CA HIS A 5 12.63 1.23 -16.84
C HIS A 5 12.13 -0.13 -16.33
N SER A 6 12.68 -0.61 -15.22
CA SER A 6 12.21 -1.86 -14.62
C SER A 6 10.74 -1.79 -14.22
N LEU A 7 10.32 -0.67 -13.63
CA LEU A 7 8.90 -0.46 -13.27
C LEU A 7 8.01 -0.41 -14.52
N ALA A 8 8.41 0.34 -15.55
CA ALA A 8 7.66 0.40 -16.80
C ALA A 8 7.46 -0.99 -17.43
N ARG A 9 8.50 -1.83 -17.43
CA ARG A 9 8.40 -3.22 -17.91
C ARG A 9 7.42 -4.07 -17.12
N LEU A 10 7.28 -3.84 -15.81
CA LEU A 10 6.26 -4.55 -15.03
C LEU A 10 4.85 -4.17 -15.46
N PHE A 11 4.62 -2.91 -15.82
CA PHE A 11 3.34 -2.48 -16.37
C PHE A 11 3.10 -3.06 -17.77
N ASP A 12 4.12 -3.10 -18.61
CA ASP A 12 4.05 -3.73 -19.94
C ASP A 12 3.68 -5.21 -19.83
N VAL A 13 4.30 -5.95 -18.89
CA VAL A 13 3.96 -7.36 -18.59
C VAL A 13 2.49 -7.51 -18.19
N ALA A 14 1.97 -6.61 -17.36
CA ALA A 14 0.57 -6.67 -16.94
C ALA A 14 -0.41 -6.29 -18.05
N ALA A 15 -0.01 -5.44 -19.00
CA ALA A 15 -0.79 -5.01 -20.14
C ALA A 15 -0.75 -6.01 -21.31
N ASP A 16 0.25 -6.90 -21.37
CA ASP A 16 0.42 -7.88 -22.44
C ASP A 16 -0.78 -8.83 -22.50
N PRO A 17 -1.46 -8.95 -23.66
CA PRO A 17 -2.56 -9.89 -23.86
C PRO A 17 -2.25 -11.33 -23.48
N ALA A 18 -1.01 -11.79 -23.66
CA ALA A 18 -0.58 -13.14 -23.30
C ALA A 18 -0.61 -13.38 -21.77
N ASN A 19 -0.44 -12.34 -20.98
CA ASN A 19 -0.47 -12.39 -19.53
C ASN A 19 -1.83 -12.02 -18.92
N ARG A 20 -2.79 -11.60 -19.72
CA ARG A 20 -4.06 -11.03 -19.26
C ARG A 20 -4.79 -11.91 -18.26
N ALA A 21 -4.91 -13.21 -18.55
CA ALA A 21 -5.62 -14.14 -17.68
C ALA A 21 -4.97 -14.28 -16.30
N LEU A 22 -3.63 -14.13 -16.23
CA LEU A 22 -2.86 -14.20 -15.01
C LEU A 22 -2.83 -12.87 -14.26
N MET A 23 -2.56 -11.77 -14.97
CA MET A 23 -2.24 -10.47 -14.37
C MET A 23 -3.47 -9.64 -14.04
N THR A 24 -4.64 -9.98 -14.60
CA THR A 24 -5.85 -9.16 -14.47
C THR A 24 -7.08 -9.97 -14.04
N PHE A 25 -8.11 -9.25 -13.62
CA PHE A 25 -9.45 -9.78 -13.35
C PHE A 25 -10.50 -8.67 -13.59
N PRO A 26 -11.78 -9.00 -13.73
CA PRO A 26 -12.84 -7.98 -13.87
C PRO A 26 -13.09 -7.29 -12.52
N SER A 27 -13.12 -5.96 -12.51
CA SER A 27 -13.51 -5.18 -11.33
C SER A 27 -14.93 -5.56 -10.90
N PRO A 28 -15.16 -5.91 -9.63
CA PRO A 28 -16.51 -6.20 -9.13
C PRO A 28 -17.48 -5.01 -9.22
N LYS A 29 -16.95 -3.78 -9.31
CA LYS A 29 -17.74 -2.56 -9.34
C LYS A 29 -18.07 -2.11 -10.75
N THR A 30 -17.08 -2.13 -11.64
CA THR A 30 -17.21 -1.54 -12.99
C THR A 30 -17.24 -2.57 -14.10
N GLY A 31 -16.83 -3.81 -13.84
CA GLY A 31 -16.60 -4.83 -14.87
C GLY A 31 -15.35 -4.60 -15.72
N ALA A 32 -14.67 -3.46 -15.55
CA ALA A 32 -13.44 -3.16 -16.27
C ALA A 32 -12.32 -4.14 -15.90
N THR A 33 -11.39 -4.36 -16.81
CA THR A 33 -10.19 -5.17 -16.54
C THR A 33 -9.25 -4.39 -15.62
N VAL A 34 -8.93 -4.96 -14.45
CA VAL A 34 -8.04 -4.35 -13.45
C VAL A 34 -6.97 -5.33 -13.01
N TRP A 35 -5.90 -4.83 -12.39
CA TRP A 35 -4.78 -5.68 -11.97
C TRP A 35 -5.14 -6.62 -10.83
N ARG A 36 -4.74 -7.88 -10.97
CA ARG A 36 -4.98 -8.93 -9.98
C ARG A 36 -4.33 -8.67 -8.62
N CYS A 37 -3.30 -7.86 -8.55
CA CYS A 37 -2.67 -7.49 -7.27
C CYS A 37 -3.65 -6.84 -6.28
N TYR A 38 -4.74 -6.23 -6.78
CA TYR A 38 -5.82 -5.66 -5.96
C TYR A 38 -6.96 -6.65 -5.67
N GLN A 39 -6.94 -7.86 -6.23
CA GLN A 39 -8.01 -8.83 -5.97
C GLN A 39 -8.02 -9.22 -4.49
N VAL A 40 -9.18 -9.09 -3.85
CA VAL A 40 -9.44 -9.70 -2.56
C VAL A 40 -9.64 -11.20 -2.77
N PRO A 41 -8.71 -12.06 -2.33
CA PRO A 41 -8.82 -13.49 -2.55
C PRO A 41 -9.96 -14.06 -1.69
N LYS A 42 -10.79 -14.90 -2.30
CA LYS A 42 -11.92 -15.58 -1.65
C LYS A 42 -11.74 -17.09 -1.62
N THR A 43 -10.84 -17.62 -2.44
CA THR A 43 -10.58 -19.05 -2.58
C THR A 43 -9.08 -19.33 -2.54
N VAL A 44 -8.73 -20.61 -2.38
CA VAL A 44 -7.33 -21.07 -2.49
C VAL A 44 -6.79 -20.84 -3.89
N ASP A 45 -7.63 -20.97 -4.91
CA ASP A 45 -7.24 -20.72 -6.31
C ASP A 45 -6.92 -19.25 -6.56
N ASP A 46 -7.65 -18.31 -5.95
CA ASP A 46 -7.32 -16.88 -5.99
C ASP A 46 -5.93 -16.61 -5.41
N LEU A 47 -5.58 -17.26 -4.30
CA LEU A 47 -4.25 -17.15 -3.69
C LEU A 47 -3.17 -17.77 -4.59
N ALA A 48 -3.45 -18.90 -5.21
CA ALA A 48 -2.54 -19.54 -6.16
C ALA A 48 -2.27 -18.65 -7.38
N LEU A 49 -3.31 -18.07 -7.97
CA LEU A 49 -3.19 -17.13 -9.09
C LEU A 49 -2.42 -15.87 -8.68
N ARG A 50 -2.67 -15.34 -7.48
CA ARG A 50 -1.94 -14.19 -6.95
C ARG A 50 -0.44 -14.49 -6.80
N ARG A 51 -0.09 -15.68 -6.29
CA ARG A 51 1.30 -16.14 -6.20
C ARG A 51 1.97 -16.23 -7.58
N LEU A 52 1.28 -16.81 -8.56
CA LEU A 52 1.80 -16.90 -9.93
C LEU A 52 1.97 -15.53 -10.59
N MET A 53 1.04 -14.60 -10.37
CA MET A 53 1.15 -13.21 -10.83
C MET A 53 2.41 -12.54 -10.24
N SER A 54 2.62 -12.64 -8.93
CA SER A 54 3.81 -12.06 -8.27
C SER A 54 5.11 -12.71 -8.79
N ALA A 55 5.10 -14.03 -9.01
CA ALA A 55 6.23 -14.74 -9.61
C ALA A 55 6.53 -14.21 -11.03
N ARG A 56 5.50 -13.99 -11.86
CA ARG A 56 5.69 -13.45 -13.22
C ARG A 56 6.35 -12.07 -13.21
N TRP A 57 5.97 -11.19 -12.29
CA TRP A 57 6.65 -9.90 -12.11
C TRP A 57 8.09 -10.07 -11.59
N ALA A 58 8.31 -11.00 -10.65
CA ALA A 58 9.66 -11.26 -10.14
C ALA A 58 10.60 -11.78 -11.24
N GLU A 59 10.13 -12.67 -12.12
CA GLU A 59 10.89 -13.16 -13.27
C GLU A 59 11.39 -12.02 -14.17
N GLU A 60 10.53 -11.02 -14.44
CA GLU A 60 10.87 -9.88 -15.30
C GLU A 60 12.03 -9.03 -14.75
N THR A 61 12.21 -9.02 -13.45
CA THR A 61 13.24 -8.24 -12.76
C THR A 61 14.31 -9.12 -12.09
N PHE A 62 14.33 -10.42 -12.38
CA PHE A 62 15.22 -11.40 -11.74
C PHE A 62 15.15 -11.38 -10.21
N GLY A 63 13.99 -11.00 -9.65
CA GLY A 63 13.79 -10.86 -8.21
C GLY A 63 14.48 -9.62 -7.58
N LEU A 64 15.11 -8.76 -8.39
CA LEU A 64 15.89 -7.62 -7.88
C LEU A 64 15.05 -6.39 -7.52
N MET A 65 13.80 -6.31 -7.99
CA MET A 65 12.90 -5.21 -7.65
C MET A 65 12.08 -5.53 -6.40
N GLY A 66 12.50 -5.02 -5.24
CA GLY A 66 11.90 -5.35 -3.95
C GLY A 66 10.55 -4.69 -3.66
N ARG A 67 10.07 -3.79 -4.51
CA ARG A 67 8.80 -3.06 -4.36
C ARG A 67 8.03 -3.05 -5.67
N THR A 68 7.57 -4.22 -6.06
CA THR A 68 6.69 -4.43 -7.22
C THR A 68 5.29 -3.88 -6.95
N PRO A 69 4.45 -3.63 -7.97
CA PRO A 69 3.12 -3.03 -7.79
C PRO A 69 2.18 -3.79 -6.84
N ASP A 70 2.39 -5.09 -6.64
CA ASP A 70 1.59 -5.92 -5.74
C ASP A 70 1.89 -5.72 -4.24
N HIS A 71 2.98 -5.03 -3.90
CA HIS A 71 3.39 -4.88 -2.50
C HIS A 71 2.33 -4.18 -1.65
N VAL A 72 2.03 -2.91 -1.92
CA VAL A 72 1.01 -2.15 -1.17
C VAL A 72 -0.41 -2.52 -1.60
N ALA A 73 -0.62 -2.87 -2.86
CA ALA A 73 -1.89 -3.42 -3.34
C ALA A 73 -2.31 -4.65 -2.53
N GLY A 74 -1.33 -5.46 -2.10
CA GLY A 74 -1.54 -6.58 -1.19
C GLY A 74 -2.08 -6.18 0.17
N PHE A 75 -1.55 -5.11 0.76
CA PHE A 75 -2.05 -4.59 2.03
C PHE A 75 -3.48 -4.09 1.89
N LEU A 76 -3.77 -3.30 0.85
CA LEU A 76 -5.13 -2.81 0.60
C LEU A 76 -6.13 -3.93 0.36
N ALA A 77 -5.75 -4.97 -0.38
CA ALA A 77 -6.59 -6.15 -0.57
C ALA A 77 -6.86 -6.89 0.76
N GLY A 78 -5.84 -6.99 1.63
CA GLY A 78 -5.97 -7.55 2.97
C GLY A 78 -6.91 -6.74 3.87
N TYR A 79 -6.79 -5.42 3.86
CA TYR A 79 -7.67 -4.54 4.62
C TYR A 79 -9.11 -4.59 4.10
N ALA A 80 -9.29 -4.61 2.78
CA ALA A 80 -10.60 -4.75 2.16
C ALA A 80 -11.25 -6.13 2.40
N ALA A 81 -10.44 -7.16 2.69
CA ALA A 81 -10.95 -8.49 3.04
C ALA A 81 -11.62 -8.52 4.43
N LYS A 82 -11.19 -7.65 5.36
CA LYS A 82 -11.74 -7.59 6.72
C LYS A 82 -11.91 -6.15 7.22
N PRO A 83 -12.79 -5.36 6.62
CA PRO A 83 -12.99 -3.96 6.99
C PRO A 83 -13.55 -3.78 8.41
N SER A 84 -14.12 -4.84 9.01
CA SER A 84 -14.65 -4.80 10.38
C SER A 84 -13.61 -4.42 11.43
N VAL A 85 -12.33 -4.74 11.22
CA VAL A 85 -11.24 -4.32 12.11
C VAL A 85 -11.16 -2.79 12.23
N PHE A 86 -11.35 -2.10 11.12
CA PHE A 86 -11.37 -0.63 11.10
C PHE A 86 -12.67 -0.06 11.67
N ALA A 87 -13.78 -0.77 11.52
CA ALA A 87 -15.08 -0.35 12.04
C ALA A 87 -15.14 -0.35 13.57
N GLU A 88 -14.25 -1.06 14.25
CA GLU A 88 -14.12 -1.03 15.71
C GLU A 88 -13.74 0.36 16.24
N HIS A 89 -13.08 1.17 15.42
CA HIS A 89 -12.68 2.55 15.72
C HIS A 89 -13.61 3.60 15.12
N GLY A 90 -14.57 3.21 14.28
CA GLY A 90 -15.55 4.06 13.61
C GLY A 90 -15.95 3.50 12.25
N LYS A 91 -17.25 3.52 11.93
CA LYS A 91 -17.76 2.97 10.66
C LYS A 91 -17.18 3.66 9.41
N GLU A 92 -16.84 4.93 9.54
CA GLU A 92 -16.20 5.74 8.50
C GLU A 92 -14.83 5.18 8.10
N PHE A 93 -14.02 4.67 9.03
CA PHE A 93 -12.71 4.10 8.71
C PHE A 93 -12.84 2.86 7.84
N ALA A 94 -13.78 1.96 8.15
CA ALA A 94 -14.06 0.81 7.30
C ALA A 94 -14.51 1.22 5.89
N ARG A 95 -15.39 2.24 5.81
CA ARG A 95 -15.87 2.79 4.53
C ARG A 95 -14.71 3.40 3.73
N ASN A 96 -13.83 4.16 4.38
CA ASN A 96 -12.69 4.81 3.75
C ASN A 96 -11.69 3.79 3.19
N VAL A 97 -11.40 2.71 3.94
CA VAL A 97 -10.55 1.61 3.48
C VAL A 97 -11.12 0.96 2.22
N LEU A 98 -12.42 0.65 2.21
CA LEU A 98 -13.07 0.04 1.04
C LEU A 98 -13.08 1.00 -0.15
N ALA A 99 -13.41 2.27 0.07
CA ALA A 99 -13.44 3.28 -0.98
C ALA A 99 -12.06 3.51 -1.60
N TYR A 100 -11.02 3.57 -0.77
CA TYR A 100 -9.66 3.76 -1.28
C TYR A 100 -9.13 2.52 -2.01
N HIS A 101 -9.43 1.30 -1.51
CA HIS A 101 -9.11 0.07 -2.22
C HIS A 101 -9.78 0.01 -3.61
N GLU A 102 -11.06 0.35 -3.71
CA GLU A 102 -11.79 0.42 -4.98
C GLU A 102 -11.15 1.45 -5.92
N PHE A 103 -10.87 2.66 -5.40
CA PHE A 103 -10.24 3.72 -6.17
C PHE A 103 -8.87 3.29 -6.70
N ALA A 104 -7.99 2.79 -5.85
CA ALA A 104 -6.65 2.36 -6.23
C ALA A 104 -6.68 1.22 -7.28
N ARG A 105 -7.58 0.25 -7.10
CA ARG A 105 -7.80 -0.86 -8.04
C ARG A 105 -8.27 -0.37 -9.40
N ASP A 106 -9.31 0.46 -9.42
CA ASP A 106 -9.97 0.84 -10.66
C ASP A 106 -9.20 1.90 -11.47
N HIS A 107 -8.23 2.58 -10.81
CA HIS A 107 -7.31 3.51 -11.46
C HIS A 107 -5.89 2.94 -11.67
N HIS A 108 -5.66 1.65 -11.37
CA HIS A 108 -4.37 0.97 -11.54
C HIS A 108 -3.21 1.69 -10.84
N LEU A 109 -3.43 2.19 -9.62
CA LEU A 109 -2.39 2.96 -8.93
C LEU A 109 -1.16 2.10 -8.60
N TYR A 110 0.01 2.71 -8.73
CA TYR A 110 1.23 2.19 -8.15
C TYR A 110 1.49 2.90 -6.82
N LEU A 111 1.56 2.11 -5.75
CA LEU A 111 1.68 2.62 -4.40
C LEU A 111 3.04 2.25 -3.80
N SER A 112 3.69 3.22 -3.18
CA SER A 112 4.90 3.01 -2.37
C SER A 112 4.54 2.94 -0.89
N TYR A 113 5.46 2.43 -0.08
CA TYR A 113 5.31 2.34 1.38
C TYR A 113 6.49 2.98 2.08
N ALA A 114 6.23 4.03 2.87
CA ALA A 114 7.19 4.62 3.80
C ALA A 114 6.99 3.98 5.17
N ILE A 115 7.96 3.14 5.58
CA ILE A 115 7.75 2.17 6.65
C ILE A 115 8.49 2.51 7.95
N VAL A 116 9.62 3.19 7.88
CA VAL A 116 10.53 3.34 9.03
C VAL A 116 10.65 4.80 9.41
N PRO A 117 10.51 5.16 10.70
CA PRO A 117 10.86 6.50 11.16
C PRO A 117 12.37 6.76 10.96
N PRO A 118 12.82 8.02 10.97
CA PRO A 118 14.23 8.37 10.94
C PRO A 118 15.02 7.69 12.07
N GLN A 119 16.34 7.89 12.08
CA GLN A 119 17.16 7.42 13.19
C GLN A 119 16.79 8.20 14.45
N ILE A 120 16.28 7.47 15.44
CA ILE A 120 15.70 7.97 16.69
C ILE A 120 16.19 7.08 17.85
N ASP A 121 15.95 7.52 19.06
CA ASP A 121 16.13 6.70 20.25
C ASP A 121 15.03 5.62 20.31
N ARG A 122 15.35 4.42 19.84
CA ARG A 122 14.41 3.29 19.77
C ARG A 122 14.03 2.71 21.14
N SER A 123 14.67 3.17 22.22
CA SER A 123 14.27 2.81 23.59
C SER A 123 13.08 3.61 24.10
N LYS A 124 12.68 4.66 23.36
CA LYS A 124 11.59 5.58 23.73
C LYS A 124 10.41 5.48 22.77
N PRO A 125 9.17 5.57 23.26
CA PRO A 125 8.01 5.71 22.40
C PRO A 125 8.01 7.05 21.65
N ALA A 126 7.13 7.20 20.66
CA ALA A 126 7.07 8.36 19.78
C ALA A 126 6.91 9.68 20.55
N HIS A 127 6.00 9.74 21.52
CA HIS A 127 5.73 10.95 22.32
C HIS A 127 6.88 11.36 23.28
N ARG A 128 7.87 10.48 23.50
CA ARG A 128 9.05 10.76 24.36
C ARG A 128 10.33 11.04 23.59
N GLN A 129 10.25 11.16 22.27
CA GLN A 129 11.40 11.59 21.49
C GLN A 129 11.76 13.05 21.80
N SER A 130 13.00 13.43 21.55
CA SER A 130 13.50 14.80 21.78
C SER A 130 12.82 15.84 20.89
N ASP A 131 12.35 15.42 19.72
CA ASP A 131 11.60 16.23 18.77
C ASP A 131 10.31 15.48 18.41
N PRO A 132 9.12 16.04 18.67
CA PRO A 132 7.84 15.39 18.36
C PRO A 132 7.59 15.24 16.87
N THR A 133 8.41 15.86 16.02
CA THR A 133 8.28 15.75 14.55
C THR A 133 9.20 14.70 13.94
N LEU A 134 9.88 13.90 14.75
CA LEU A 134 10.71 12.79 14.25
C LEU A 134 9.88 11.62 13.68
N TYR A 135 8.65 11.45 14.18
CA TYR A 135 7.67 10.55 13.58
C TYR A 135 6.69 11.32 12.69
N ALA A 136 6.16 10.68 11.68
CA ALA A 136 5.03 11.22 10.95
C ALA A 136 3.77 11.08 11.80
N GLY A 137 3.19 12.21 12.17
CA GLY A 137 2.02 12.25 13.04
C GLY A 137 1.04 13.36 12.64
N VAL A 138 -0.14 13.33 13.24
CA VAL A 138 -1.19 14.34 13.08
C VAL A 138 -0.90 15.52 14.00
N VAL A 139 -0.60 16.68 13.42
CA VAL A 139 -0.32 17.91 14.20
C VAL A 139 -1.53 18.84 14.28
N LYS A 140 -2.52 18.62 13.43
CA LYS A 140 -3.77 19.41 13.44
C LYS A 140 -4.88 18.64 12.74
N GLU A 141 -6.07 18.68 13.33
CA GLU A 141 -7.33 18.27 12.72
C GLU A 141 -8.15 19.49 12.33
N THR A 142 -8.83 19.42 11.20
CA THR A 142 -9.70 20.48 10.67
C THR A 142 -10.92 19.84 10.01
N ASP A 143 -11.95 20.64 9.74
CA ASP A 143 -13.14 20.18 9.00
C ASP A 143 -12.80 19.69 7.56
N ALA A 144 -11.66 20.15 7.01
CA ALA A 144 -11.18 19.72 5.69
C ALA A 144 -10.29 18.45 5.72
N GLY A 145 -9.93 17.96 6.93
CA GLY A 145 -9.06 16.80 7.09
C GLY A 145 -7.95 17.04 8.12
N ILE A 146 -6.90 16.22 8.03
CA ILE A 146 -5.76 16.25 8.95
C ILE A 146 -4.54 16.90 8.32
N VAL A 147 -3.71 17.53 9.15
CA VAL A 147 -2.37 18.02 8.79
C VAL A 147 -1.34 17.08 9.38
N LEU A 148 -0.54 16.47 8.50
CA LEU A 148 0.56 15.60 8.89
C LEU A 148 1.88 16.37 8.92
N LYS A 149 2.73 16.05 9.90
CA LYS A 149 4.11 16.53 9.99
C LYS A 149 5.00 15.41 10.54
N GLY A 150 6.25 15.39 10.09
CA GLY A 150 7.23 14.41 10.52
C GLY A 150 7.93 13.74 9.33
N ALA A 151 8.66 12.67 9.61
CA ALA A 151 9.42 11.97 8.59
C ALA A 151 9.22 10.46 8.67
N GLN A 152 9.17 9.84 7.48
CA GLN A 152 9.24 8.39 7.30
C GLN A 152 10.24 8.07 6.21
N GLN A 153 10.94 6.97 6.34
CA GLN A 153 12.02 6.55 5.45
C GLN A 153 11.70 5.24 4.74
N LEU A 154 12.59 4.89 3.81
CA LEU A 154 12.57 3.66 3.02
C LEU A 154 11.33 3.55 2.11
N ALA A 155 10.89 4.67 1.54
CA ALA A 155 9.82 4.72 0.56
C ALA A 155 10.35 4.34 -0.84
N THR A 156 10.82 3.11 -1.01
CA THR A 156 11.34 2.61 -2.29
C THR A 156 10.28 2.74 -3.38
N GLY A 157 10.61 3.43 -4.47
CA GLY A 157 9.69 3.69 -5.57
C GLY A 157 8.86 4.98 -5.43
N ALA A 158 8.97 5.74 -4.33
CA ALA A 158 8.16 6.95 -4.10
C ALA A 158 8.30 8.01 -5.20
N ALA A 159 9.44 8.09 -5.89
CA ALA A 159 9.63 9.01 -7.01
C ALA A 159 8.79 8.66 -8.26
N PHE A 160 8.17 7.50 -8.30
CA PHE A 160 7.41 6.96 -9.45
C PHE A 160 5.99 6.54 -9.07
N CYS A 161 5.60 6.65 -7.80
CA CYS A 161 4.29 6.19 -7.33
C CYS A 161 3.23 7.29 -7.41
N ASP A 162 1.97 6.86 -7.49
CA ASP A 162 0.80 7.74 -7.46
C ASP A 162 0.48 8.20 -6.05
N ALA A 163 0.78 7.38 -5.04
CA ALA A 163 0.62 7.71 -3.63
C ALA A 163 1.58 6.93 -2.74
N VAL A 164 1.87 7.47 -1.57
CA VAL A 164 2.70 6.84 -0.54
C VAL A 164 1.81 6.38 0.61
N PHE A 165 1.82 5.08 0.89
CA PHE A 165 1.22 4.52 2.09
C PHE A 165 2.17 4.75 3.27
N ILE A 166 1.65 5.37 4.33
CA ILE A 166 2.38 5.63 5.56
C ILE A 166 1.71 4.82 6.68
N SER A 167 2.49 4.10 7.45
CA SER A 167 2.01 3.46 8.66
C SER A 167 3.11 3.38 9.71
N CYS A 168 2.72 3.26 10.97
CA CYS A 168 3.64 3.01 12.06
C CYS A 168 3.97 1.52 12.13
N ILE A 169 5.27 1.17 12.23
CA ILE A 169 5.71 -0.22 12.38
C ILE A 169 5.87 -0.61 13.86
N HIS A 170 6.08 0.35 14.74
CA HIS A 170 6.19 0.11 16.16
C HIS A 170 4.81 0.03 16.81
N PRO A 171 4.61 -0.87 17.78
CA PRO A 171 3.42 -0.85 18.60
C PRO A 171 3.24 0.52 19.26
N MET A 172 2.07 1.12 19.07
CA MET A 172 1.72 2.39 19.69
C MET A 172 1.55 2.19 21.21
N GLN A 173 1.98 3.16 21.99
CA GLN A 173 1.85 3.17 23.44
C GLN A 173 0.91 4.31 23.87
N PRO A 174 0.33 4.25 25.06
CA PRO A 174 -0.41 5.38 25.60
C PRO A 174 0.42 6.68 25.55
N GLY A 175 -0.11 7.71 24.91
CA GLY A 175 0.58 8.96 24.60
C GLY A 175 1.04 9.10 23.14
N ASP A 176 0.93 8.02 22.34
CA ASP A 176 1.29 8.03 20.92
C ASP A 176 0.07 8.27 19.98
N GLU A 177 -1.05 8.77 20.49
CA GLU A 177 -2.34 8.85 19.74
C GLU A 177 -2.29 9.77 18.52
N ALA A 178 -1.28 10.62 18.40
CA ALA A 178 -1.09 11.51 17.27
C ALA A 178 -0.24 10.91 16.12
N TYR A 179 0.32 9.69 16.32
CA TYR A 179 1.28 9.09 15.41
C TYR A 179 0.77 7.91 14.62
#